data_4dc059b29b44cdef08ba169f9d03f692
#
_entry.id   4dc059b29b44cdef08ba169f9d03f692
#
_cell.length_a   1.000
_cell.length_b   1.000
_cell.length_c   1.000
_cell.angle_alpha   90.00
_cell.angle_beta   90.00
_cell.angle_gamma   90.00
#
_symmetry.space_group_name_H-M   'P 1'
#
loop_
_entity.id
_entity.type
_entity.pdbx_description
1 polymer ?
#
loop_
_entity_poly.entity_id
_entity_poly.type
_entity_poly.pdbx_seq_one_letter_code
_entity_poly.pdbx_strand_id
1 'polypeptide(L)'
;MTESVNPDQALPSSAPPAYVFKGPAQIAIRTRTNDQPKYVNTRLSVWSWYDGGKAMKIDWVVLNLSSELIAISKGFMAYVLEKYAPRTAQMFAYSIQALASTELATGLPWSKAALIVALDSLKRSRHDLVGFRRFYRWAVDRGIKGFDADTYLIIKDMKSARVDPYARIFLSQSTFGLDEEILLLRRIERDVSKEDWQSTQLNLMLLLSFELGPRAIQFHSLDISDFEFLDNSNEGRYYTLWLPMAKKVGQRRPERRPRKVTTRLGEKMEKHISEVQRRFGSNLEPLFVNSDGKRLSVTEIGAGLKSELQTAGIHKPNQVTMLMRHHLGQGLADQGTPADMIADLLGHNSTVAARAYVSSTPNIARIKEKALGKSPSYQRIMQSLLTGEVVHRRDTAAERAIRGVIDTQYIGDIGACALPVHSHCPYNPVYACYTCKKFHPFADGRHEQVKAALQREAQRFIDAAEQSGDLTHNRPLAQHQATILAVSATIERCRDSSDEVSDDDV
;
A
#
# COMPACT_ATOMS: atom_id res chain seq x y z
N MET A 1 -2.84 -36.92 -82.51
CA MET A 1 -1.77 -36.04 -81.95
C MET A 1 -2.24 -35.53 -80.62
N THR A 2 -1.84 -36.19 -79.56
CA THR A 2 -2.25 -35.87 -78.17
C THR A 2 -1.08 -35.11 -77.52
N GLU A 3 -1.31 -33.84 -77.26
CA GLU A 3 -0.35 -33.04 -76.48
C GLU A 3 -0.41 -33.42 -75.01
N SER A 4 0.70 -33.87 -74.49
CA SER A 4 0.90 -34.16 -73.08
C SER A 4 1.10 -32.87 -72.30
N VAL A 5 0.17 -32.51 -71.41
CA VAL A 5 0.34 -31.47 -70.42
C VAL A 5 1.32 -31.90 -69.34
N ASN A 6 2.40 -31.14 -69.21
CA ASN A 6 3.44 -31.37 -68.19
C ASN A 6 2.96 -30.92 -66.82
N PRO A 7 2.95 -31.79 -65.78
CA PRO A 7 2.38 -31.49 -64.46
C PRO A 7 3.36 -30.83 -63.46
N ASP A 8 4.52 -30.32 -63.88
CA ASP A 8 5.51 -29.71 -62.99
C ASP A 8 5.64 -28.17 -63.18
N GLN A 9 4.54 -27.43 -62.97
CA GLN A 9 4.63 -26.06 -62.56
C GLN A 9 4.22 -25.94 -61.08
N ALA A 10 5.15 -26.26 -60.19
CA ALA A 10 5.05 -25.88 -58.77
C ALA A 10 4.97 -24.35 -58.65
N LEU A 11 3.80 -23.84 -58.26
CA LEU A 11 3.62 -22.46 -57.86
C LEU A 11 4.64 -22.13 -56.77
N PRO A 12 5.34 -21.00 -56.85
CA PRO A 12 6.29 -20.63 -55.82
C PRO A 12 5.51 -20.43 -54.49
N SER A 13 5.73 -21.31 -53.53
CA SER A 13 5.33 -21.14 -52.16
C SER A 13 6.08 -19.93 -51.57
N SER A 14 5.62 -18.73 -51.87
CA SER A 14 6.08 -17.53 -51.19
C SER A 14 5.36 -17.42 -49.85
N ALA A 15 5.81 -18.21 -48.90
CA ALA A 15 5.52 -17.86 -47.50
C ALA A 15 6.09 -16.45 -47.27
N PRO A 16 5.27 -15.48 -46.84
CA PRO A 16 5.79 -14.13 -46.58
C PRO A 16 6.88 -14.22 -45.53
N PRO A 17 7.95 -13.39 -45.69
CA PRO A 17 9.12 -13.46 -44.82
C PRO A 17 8.73 -13.31 -43.35
N ALA A 18 9.27 -14.17 -42.51
CA ALA A 18 9.13 -14.09 -41.06
C ALA A 18 9.63 -12.72 -40.59
N TYR A 19 9.00 -12.16 -39.56
CA TYR A 19 9.43 -10.88 -39.00
C TYR A 19 10.88 -10.95 -38.52
N VAL A 20 11.70 -10.03 -39.01
CA VAL A 20 13.10 -9.91 -38.61
C VAL A 20 13.30 -8.62 -37.85
N PHE A 21 13.88 -8.72 -36.65
CA PHE A 21 14.23 -7.52 -35.88
C PHE A 21 15.36 -6.73 -36.56
N LYS A 22 15.04 -5.54 -37.05
CA LYS A 22 15.97 -4.58 -37.65
C LYS A 22 16.09 -3.31 -36.81
N GLY A 23 16.29 -3.46 -35.51
CA GLY A 23 16.43 -2.32 -34.58
C GLY A 23 17.83 -1.68 -34.61
N PRO A 24 17.98 -0.48 -34.00
CA PRO A 24 19.27 0.16 -33.84
C PRO A 24 20.21 -0.70 -32.99
N ALA A 25 21.52 -0.62 -33.25
CA ALA A 25 22.52 -1.37 -32.49
C ALA A 25 22.55 -0.97 -30.98
N GLN A 26 22.17 0.27 -30.72
CA GLN A 26 22.10 0.81 -29.36
C GLN A 26 20.82 1.62 -29.17
N ILE A 27 20.18 1.48 -28.02
CA ILE A 27 19.00 2.24 -27.63
C ILE A 27 19.35 3.10 -26.43
N ALA A 28 19.20 4.41 -26.55
CA ALA A 28 19.36 5.33 -25.43
C ALA A 28 18.18 5.19 -24.47
N ILE A 29 18.48 4.92 -23.21
CA ILE A 29 17.46 4.86 -22.16
C ILE A 29 17.37 6.18 -21.40
N ARG A 30 16.21 6.47 -20.85
CA ARG A 30 16.00 7.65 -20.00
C ARG A 30 16.76 7.49 -18.69
N THR A 31 17.56 8.49 -18.33
CA THR A 31 18.24 8.59 -17.04
C THR A 31 17.54 9.62 -16.16
N ARG A 32 17.66 9.48 -14.84
CA ARG A 32 17.06 10.39 -13.86
C ARG A 32 18.06 11.32 -13.20
N THR A 33 19.33 11.02 -13.35
CA THR A 33 20.46 11.78 -12.83
C THR A 33 21.23 12.42 -13.96
N ASN A 34 22.18 13.29 -13.64
CA ASN A 34 23.11 13.90 -14.63
C ASN A 34 24.07 12.89 -15.24
N ASP A 35 23.96 11.63 -14.87
CA ASP A 35 24.79 10.56 -15.42
C ASP A 35 24.75 10.59 -16.96
N GLN A 36 25.84 10.19 -17.58
CA GLN A 36 25.92 10.03 -19.01
C GLN A 36 24.79 9.15 -19.56
N PRO A 37 24.32 9.41 -20.80
CA PRO A 37 23.28 8.58 -21.40
C PRO A 37 23.68 7.12 -21.35
N LYS A 38 22.80 6.28 -20.81
CA LYS A 38 23.01 4.84 -20.76
C LYS A 38 22.35 4.20 -21.97
N TYR A 39 23.06 3.27 -22.59
CA TYR A 39 22.61 2.59 -23.79
C TYR A 39 22.42 1.11 -23.55
N VAL A 40 21.40 0.53 -24.19
CA VAL A 40 21.21 -0.91 -24.30
C VAL A 40 21.79 -1.36 -25.63
N ASN A 41 22.75 -2.28 -25.61
CA ASN A 41 23.28 -2.89 -26.81
C ASN A 41 22.34 -4.01 -27.29
N THR A 42 21.68 -3.80 -28.42
CA THR A 42 20.68 -4.72 -28.96
C THR A 42 21.28 -5.92 -29.71
N ARG A 43 22.59 -5.89 -30.02
CA ARG A 43 23.30 -6.99 -30.64
C ARG A 43 23.62 -8.14 -29.71
N LEU A 44 23.58 -7.87 -28.39
CA LEU A 44 23.85 -8.88 -27.37
C LEU A 44 22.62 -9.78 -27.15
N SER A 45 22.88 -10.99 -26.68
CA SER A 45 21.83 -11.91 -26.26
C SER A 45 21.14 -11.49 -24.95
N VAL A 46 21.84 -10.75 -24.10
CA VAL A 46 21.32 -10.17 -22.87
C VAL A 46 21.22 -8.67 -23.02
N TRP A 47 20.02 -8.14 -22.93
CA TRP A 47 19.81 -6.70 -22.88
C TRP A 47 19.72 -6.26 -21.43
N SER A 48 20.60 -5.35 -21.03
CA SER A 48 20.67 -4.85 -19.66
C SER A 48 20.48 -3.33 -19.64
N TRP A 49 19.74 -2.85 -18.64
CA TRP A 49 19.54 -1.43 -18.38
C TRP A 49 19.47 -1.15 -16.89
N TYR A 50 19.44 0.12 -16.50
CA TYR A 50 19.53 0.54 -15.11
C TYR A 50 18.48 1.60 -14.77
N ASP A 51 17.96 1.58 -13.53
CA ASP A 51 17.16 2.66 -12.95
C ASP A 51 17.48 2.78 -11.48
N GLY A 52 17.96 3.95 -11.04
CA GLY A 52 18.30 4.19 -9.64
C GLY A 52 19.37 3.27 -9.08
N GLY A 53 20.38 2.92 -9.90
CA GLY A 53 21.45 1.99 -9.53
C GLY A 53 21.03 0.51 -9.54
N LYS A 54 19.76 0.20 -9.82
CA LYS A 54 19.28 -1.18 -9.94
C LYS A 54 19.44 -1.69 -11.37
N ALA A 55 20.17 -2.79 -11.53
CA ALA A 55 20.28 -3.49 -12.81
C ALA A 55 18.97 -4.23 -13.14
N MET A 56 18.58 -4.15 -14.39
CA MET A 56 17.45 -4.84 -15.00
C MET A 56 17.91 -5.51 -16.27
N LYS A 57 17.35 -6.66 -16.64
CA LYS A 57 17.75 -7.39 -17.80
C LYS A 57 16.64 -8.24 -18.40
N ILE A 58 16.79 -8.56 -19.68
CA ILE A 58 16.11 -9.67 -20.35
C ILE A 58 17.16 -10.49 -21.09
N ASP A 59 17.13 -11.78 -20.87
CA ASP A 59 18.03 -12.73 -21.52
C ASP A 59 17.22 -13.51 -22.57
N TRP A 60 17.54 -13.26 -23.83
CA TRP A 60 16.80 -13.81 -24.96
C TRP A 60 17.12 -15.29 -25.24
N VAL A 61 18.25 -15.80 -24.72
CA VAL A 61 18.66 -17.21 -24.94
C VAL A 61 17.87 -18.14 -24.05
N VAL A 62 17.60 -17.71 -22.81
CA VAL A 62 16.90 -18.58 -21.83
C VAL A 62 15.37 -18.54 -21.99
N LEU A 63 14.83 -17.65 -22.85
CA LEU A 63 13.41 -17.60 -23.11
C LEU A 63 12.98 -18.73 -24.04
N ASN A 64 12.06 -19.57 -23.55
CA ASN A 64 11.46 -20.62 -24.37
C ASN A 64 10.41 -20.02 -25.31
N LEU A 65 10.87 -19.26 -26.32
CA LEU A 65 10.04 -18.66 -27.36
C LEU A 65 10.57 -19.08 -28.72
N SER A 66 9.69 -19.25 -29.71
CA SER A 66 10.10 -19.48 -31.09
C SER A 66 10.98 -18.32 -31.60
N SER A 67 11.85 -18.57 -32.56
CA SER A 67 12.74 -17.57 -33.13
C SER A 67 12.00 -16.34 -33.68
N GLU A 68 10.82 -16.55 -34.26
CA GLU A 68 9.94 -15.48 -34.75
C GLU A 68 9.41 -14.63 -33.59
N LEU A 69 8.91 -15.24 -32.51
CA LEU A 69 8.44 -14.53 -31.33
C LEU A 69 9.55 -13.80 -30.59
N ILE A 70 10.77 -14.34 -30.58
CA ILE A 70 11.95 -13.63 -30.05
C ILE A 70 12.20 -12.37 -30.87
N ALA A 71 12.16 -12.45 -32.20
CA ALA A 71 12.37 -11.29 -33.06
C ALA A 71 11.30 -10.21 -32.84
N ILE A 72 10.03 -10.59 -32.79
CA ILE A 72 8.90 -9.69 -32.51
C ILE A 72 9.04 -9.07 -31.12
N SER A 73 9.35 -9.88 -30.12
CA SER A 73 9.55 -9.41 -28.73
C SER A 73 10.72 -8.45 -28.59
N LYS A 74 11.83 -8.67 -29.32
CA LYS A 74 12.93 -7.71 -29.40
C LYS A 74 12.48 -6.38 -30.01
N GLY A 75 11.67 -6.42 -31.07
CA GLY A 75 11.09 -5.22 -31.69
C GLY A 75 10.21 -4.43 -30.69
N PHE A 76 9.37 -5.12 -29.95
CA PHE A 76 8.55 -4.51 -28.91
C PHE A 76 9.40 -3.93 -27.78
N MET A 77 10.38 -4.68 -27.27
CA MET A 77 11.25 -4.20 -26.18
C MET A 77 12.11 -3.01 -26.61
N ALA A 78 12.56 -2.96 -27.86
CA ALA A 78 13.26 -1.79 -28.40
C ALA A 78 12.36 -0.54 -28.35
N TYR A 79 11.13 -0.65 -28.82
CA TYR A 79 10.13 0.41 -28.72
C TYR A 79 9.86 0.84 -27.27
N VAL A 80 9.77 -0.13 -26.35
CA VAL A 80 9.48 0.12 -24.95
C VAL A 80 10.64 0.85 -24.27
N LEU A 81 11.89 0.40 -24.48
CA LEU A 81 13.09 1.01 -23.90
C LEU A 81 13.29 2.46 -24.37
N GLU A 82 12.91 2.76 -25.60
CA GLU A 82 12.98 4.12 -26.15
C GLU A 82 11.91 5.04 -25.56
N LYS A 83 10.67 4.54 -25.41
CA LYS A 83 9.49 5.38 -25.07
C LYS A 83 9.14 5.45 -23.60
N TYR A 84 9.43 4.40 -22.82
CA TYR A 84 8.98 4.29 -21.44
C TYR A 84 10.13 4.44 -20.44
N ALA A 85 9.77 4.68 -19.18
CA ALA A 85 10.74 4.67 -18.09
C ALA A 85 11.36 3.27 -17.93
N PRO A 86 12.64 3.15 -17.53
CA PRO A 86 13.35 1.87 -17.43
C PRO A 86 12.62 0.82 -16.58
N ARG A 87 11.98 1.25 -15.49
CA ARG A 87 11.19 0.35 -14.62
C ARG A 87 9.91 -0.16 -15.28
N THR A 88 9.30 0.65 -16.14
CA THR A 88 8.16 0.22 -16.96
C THR A 88 8.61 -0.78 -18.03
N ALA A 89 9.78 -0.58 -18.63
CA ALA A 89 10.38 -1.54 -19.55
C ALA A 89 10.62 -2.90 -18.86
N GLN A 90 11.06 -2.90 -17.60
CA GLN A 90 11.21 -4.16 -16.83
C GLN A 90 9.88 -4.89 -16.62
N MET A 91 8.80 -4.15 -16.38
CA MET A 91 7.46 -4.78 -16.28
C MET A 91 7.06 -5.46 -17.59
N PHE A 92 7.34 -4.83 -18.73
CA PHE A 92 7.06 -5.45 -20.03
C PHE A 92 8.00 -6.65 -20.32
N ALA A 93 9.25 -6.59 -19.88
CA ALA A 93 10.15 -7.75 -19.96
C ALA A 93 9.59 -8.95 -19.15
N TYR A 94 9.07 -8.73 -17.95
CA TYR A 94 8.40 -9.79 -17.18
C TYR A 94 7.16 -10.34 -17.90
N SER A 95 6.38 -9.50 -18.56
CA SER A 95 5.23 -9.96 -19.34
C SER A 95 5.64 -10.84 -20.53
N ILE A 96 6.79 -10.56 -21.18
CA ILE A 96 7.35 -11.42 -22.21
C ILE A 96 7.84 -12.75 -21.59
N GLN A 97 8.46 -12.72 -20.43
CA GLN A 97 8.86 -13.94 -19.71
C GLN A 97 7.63 -14.78 -19.31
N ALA A 98 6.54 -14.13 -18.88
CA ALA A 98 5.29 -14.83 -18.58
C ALA A 98 4.67 -15.45 -19.85
N LEU A 99 4.74 -14.76 -21.01
CA LEU A 99 4.33 -15.32 -22.31
C LEU A 99 5.14 -16.56 -22.67
N ALA A 100 6.46 -16.56 -22.43
CA ALA A 100 7.34 -17.69 -22.67
C ALA A 100 7.01 -18.93 -21.84
N SER A 101 6.21 -18.79 -20.78
CA SER A 101 5.71 -19.88 -19.92
C SER A 101 4.34 -20.40 -20.34
N THR A 102 3.79 -19.93 -21.47
CA THR A 102 2.47 -20.35 -21.99
C THR A 102 2.61 -21.17 -23.26
N GLU A 103 1.54 -21.80 -23.68
CA GLU A 103 1.48 -22.54 -24.97
C GLU A 103 1.70 -21.61 -26.18
N LEU A 104 1.51 -20.30 -26.03
CA LEU A 104 1.75 -19.30 -27.09
C LEU A 104 3.24 -19.16 -27.45
N ALA A 105 4.14 -19.69 -26.65
CA ALA A 105 5.58 -19.64 -26.85
C ALA A 105 6.06 -20.38 -28.12
N THR A 106 5.30 -21.36 -28.58
CA THR A 106 5.70 -22.26 -29.66
C THR A 106 5.73 -21.63 -31.05
N GLY A 107 5.01 -20.51 -31.25
CA GLY A 107 5.01 -19.77 -32.49
C GLY A 107 3.63 -19.25 -32.93
N LEU A 108 3.61 -18.60 -34.08
CA LEU A 108 2.43 -18.04 -34.71
C LEU A 108 1.96 -18.95 -35.87
N PRO A 109 0.67 -18.93 -36.27
CA PRO A 109 -0.43 -18.16 -35.68
C PRO A 109 -0.97 -18.80 -34.40
N TRP A 110 -1.45 -18.00 -33.48
CA TRP A 110 -2.09 -18.49 -32.25
C TRP A 110 -3.54 -18.92 -32.51
N SER A 111 -3.91 -20.11 -32.07
CA SER A 111 -5.29 -20.53 -32.08
C SER A 111 -6.10 -19.78 -31.01
N LYS A 112 -7.40 -19.57 -31.27
CA LYS A 112 -8.29 -18.93 -30.26
C LYS A 112 -8.31 -19.73 -28.95
N ALA A 113 -8.25 -21.06 -29.00
CA ALA A 113 -8.22 -21.91 -27.81
C ALA A 113 -6.93 -21.68 -26.99
N ALA A 114 -5.77 -21.72 -27.64
CA ALA A 114 -4.48 -21.43 -26.98
C ALA A 114 -4.43 -20.03 -26.36
N LEU A 115 -4.97 -19.02 -27.08
CA LEU A 115 -5.09 -17.66 -26.53
C LEU A 115 -5.95 -17.62 -25.28
N ILE A 116 -7.11 -18.27 -25.24
CA ILE A 116 -7.98 -18.27 -24.07
C ILE A 116 -7.27 -18.90 -22.86
N VAL A 117 -6.62 -20.05 -23.05
CA VAL A 117 -5.87 -20.75 -21.98
C VAL A 117 -4.74 -19.89 -21.45
N ALA A 118 -3.93 -19.31 -22.35
CA ALA A 118 -2.82 -18.45 -21.97
C ALA A 118 -3.30 -17.19 -21.24
N LEU A 119 -4.36 -16.55 -21.71
CA LEU A 119 -4.95 -15.36 -21.10
C LEU A 119 -5.54 -15.68 -19.72
N ASP A 120 -6.06 -16.89 -19.49
CA ASP A 120 -6.52 -17.34 -18.17
C ASP A 120 -5.36 -17.42 -17.17
N SER A 121 -4.19 -17.84 -17.62
CA SER A 121 -2.96 -17.80 -16.82
C SER A 121 -2.46 -16.37 -16.59
N LEU A 122 -2.37 -15.57 -17.63
CA LEU A 122 -1.84 -14.19 -17.58
C LEU A 122 -2.72 -13.22 -16.77
N LYS A 123 -4.04 -13.44 -16.72
CA LYS A 123 -4.95 -12.57 -15.93
C LYS A 123 -4.73 -12.66 -14.43
N ARG A 124 -4.05 -13.70 -13.92
CA ARG A 124 -3.68 -13.84 -12.50
C ARG A 124 -2.75 -12.72 -12.04
N SER A 125 -1.92 -12.21 -12.95
CA SER A 125 -1.08 -11.04 -12.71
C SER A 125 -1.60 -9.86 -13.53
N ARG A 126 -1.98 -8.76 -12.86
CA ARG A 126 -2.38 -7.53 -13.54
C ARG A 126 -1.28 -7.01 -14.46
N HIS A 127 -0.02 -7.14 -14.08
CA HIS A 127 1.11 -6.64 -14.85
C HIS A 127 1.30 -7.44 -16.12
N ASP A 128 1.17 -8.76 -16.07
CA ASP A 128 1.37 -9.64 -17.20
C ASP A 128 0.28 -9.43 -18.25
N LEU A 129 -0.98 -9.35 -17.84
CA LEU A 129 -2.08 -9.07 -18.76
C LEU A 129 -1.96 -7.68 -19.41
N VAL A 130 -1.59 -6.64 -18.64
CA VAL A 130 -1.40 -5.28 -19.19
C VAL A 130 -0.23 -5.26 -20.17
N GLY A 131 0.87 -5.95 -19.84
CA GLY A 131 2.03 -6.06 -20.73
C GLY A 131 1.72 -6.81 -22.01
N PHE A 132 1.02 -7.94 -21.91
CA PHE A 132 0.57 -8.72 -23.06
C PHE A 132 -0.36 -7.90 -23.98
N ARG A 133 -1.33 -7.16 -23.42
CA ARG A 133 -2.19 -6.25 -24.21
C ARG A 133 -1.39 -5.20 -24.97
N ARG A 134 -0.37 -4.63 -24.35
CA ARG A 134 0.48 -3.64 -24.98
C ARG A 134 1.34 -4.25 -26.08
N PHE A 135 1.87 -5.44 -25.84
CA PHE A 135 2.61 -6.20 -26.85
C PHE A 135 1.73 -6.52 -28.06
N TYR A 136 0.54 -7.09 -27.81
CA TYR A 136 -0.40 -7.46 -28.88
C TYR A 136 -0.83 -6.24 -29.70
N ARG A 137 -1.24 -5.16 -29.03
CA ARG A 137 -1.60 -3.91 -29.71
C ARG A 137 -0.45 -3.37 -30.55
N TRP A 138 0.76 -3.35 -30.00
CA TRP A 138 1.93 -2.87 -30.73
C TRP A 138 2.20 -3.69 -31.98
N ALA A 139 1.96 -5.00 -31.94
CA ALA A 139 2.10 -5.89 -33.08
C ALA A 139 1.00 -5.64 -34.13
N VAL A 140 -0.26 -5.45 -33.71
CA VAL A 140 -1.37 -5.07 -34.61
C VAL A 140 -1.09 -3.73 -35.29
N ASP A 141 -0.71 -2.70 -34.53
CA ASP A 141 -0.44 -1.35 -35.05
C ASP A 141 0.70 -1.34 -36.10
N ARG A 142 1.51 -2.40 -36.14
CA ARG A 142 2.62 -2.59 -37.14
C ARG A 142 2.31 -3.58 -38.24
N GLY A 143 1.09 -4.12 -38.26
CA GLY A 143 0.68 -5.10 -39.26
C GLY A 143 1.50 -6.41 -39.20
N ILE A 144 2.00 -6.80 -38.03
CA ILE A 144 2.76 -8.04 -37.88
C ILE A 144 1.82 -9.22 -38.11
N LYS A 145 2.18 -10.12 -39.00
CA LYS A 145 1.38 -11.29 -39.35
C LYS A 145 1.13 -12.16 -38.13
N GLY A 146 -0.10 -12.66 -37.98
CA GLY A 146 -0.54 -13.45 -36.81
C GLY A 146 -1.13 -12.64 -35.66
N PHE A 147 -1.20 -11.30 -35.82
CA PHE A 147 -1.87 -10.40 -34.88
C PHE A 147 -2.96 -9.61 -35.61
N ASP A 148 -4.17 -9.69 -35.15
CA ASP A 148 -5.34 -9.05 -35.76
C ASP A 148 -6.09 -8.16 -34.75
N ALA A 149 -6.85 -7.19 -35.29
CA ALA A 149 -7.58 -6.20 -34.53
C ALA A 149 -8.76 -6.80 -33.75
N ASP A 150 -9.43 -7.81 -34.30
CA ASP A 150 -10.61 -8.41 -33.69
C ASP A 150 -10.22 -9.18 -32.41
N THR A 151 -9.17 -9.97 -32.50
CA THR A 151 -8.57 -10.65 -31.34
C THR A 151 -8.09 -9.63 -30.29
N TYR A 152 -7.50 -8.51 -30.73
CA TYR A 152 -7.12 -7.44 -29.81
C TYR A 152 -8.29 -6.87 -29.02
N LEU A 153 -9.47 -6.69 -29.65
CA LEU A 153 -10.67 -6.20 -28.96
C LEU A 153 -11.10 -7.16 -27.82
N ILE A 154 -11.05 -8.46 -28.08
CA ILE A 154 -11.32 -9.48 -27.06
C ILE A 154 -10.35 -9.37 -25.89
N ILE A 155 -9.03 -9.30 -26.18
CA ILE A 155 -7.98 -9.20 -25.17
C ILE A 155 -8.11 -7.88 -24.36
N LYS A 156 -8.51 -6.78 -25.02
CA LYS A 156 -8.70 -5.47 -24.41
C LYS A 156 -9.78 -5.49 -23.32
N ASP A 157 -10.88 -6.20 -23.56
CA ASP A 157 -12.03 -6.22 -22.66
C ASP A 157 -11.91 -7.20 -21.50
N MET A 158 -10.91 -8.06 -21.51
CA MET A 158 -10.63 -8.97 -20.39
C MET A 158 -10.33 -8.21 -19.10
N LYS A 159 -10.92 -8.63 -18.00
CA LYS A 159 -10.70 -8.03 -16.68
C LYS A 159 -9.60 -8.78 -15.94
N SER A 160 -8.57 -8.08 -15.53
CA SER A 160 -7.61 -8.61 -14.54
C SER A 160 -8.19 -8.59 -13.14
N ALA A 161 -7.63 -9.38 -12.22
CA ALA A 161 -7.96 -9.29 -10.80
C ALA A 161 -7.85 -7.81 -10.34
N ARG A 162 -8.91 -7.29 -9.74
CA ARG A 162 -8.91 -5.95 -9.16
C ARG A 162 -8.17 -6.01 -7.84
N VAL A 163 -7.00 -5.42 -7.80
CA VAL A 163 -6.30 -5.15 -6.54
C VAL A 163 -6.49 -3.67 -6.25
N ASP A 164 -7.15 -3.37 -5.15
CA ASP A 164 -7.21 -1.99 -4.67
C ASP A 164 -5.82 -1.56 -4.21
N PRO A 165 -5.17 -0.58 -4.88
CA PRO A 165 -3.85 -0.13 -4.52
C PRO A 165 -3.80 0.56 -3.15
N TYR A 166 -4.95 0.93 -2.60
CA TYR A 166 -5.08 1.66 -1.34
C TYR A 166 -5.61 0.79 -0.18
N ALA A 167 -5.93 -0.49 -0.43
CA ALA A 167 -6.46 -1.41 0.59
C ALA A 167 -5.62 -1.42 1.88
N ARG A 168 -4.29 -1.37 1.76
CA ARG A 168 -3.37 -1.33 2.91
C ARG A 168 -3.51 -0.07 3.76
N ILE A 169 -3.88 1.06 3.17
CA ILE A 169 -4.14 2.32 3.89
C ILE A 169 -5.40 2.15 4.72
N PHE A 170 -6.48 1.67 4.13
CA PHE A 170 -7.76 1.45 4.81
C PHE A 170 -7.69 0.40 5.93
N LEU A 171 -6.79 -0.58 5.80
CA LEU A 171 -6.57 -1.61 6.82
C LEU A 171 -5.53 -1.22 7.88
N SER A 172 -5.03 0.01 7.87
CA SER A 172 -3.97 0.51 8.77
C SER A 172 -2.69 -0.35 8.76
N GLN A 173 -2.46 -1.12 7.68
CA GLN A 173 -1.29 -1.99 7.54
C GLN A 173 -0.07 -1.26 6.96
N SER A 174 -0.22 0.00 6.62
CA SER A 174 0.82 0.81 5.96
C SER A 174 1.38 1.90 6.88
N THR A 175 1.12 1.84 8.18
CA THR A 175 1.60 2.79 9.20
C THR A 175 2.31 2.07 10.33
N PHE A 176 2.97 2.83 11.19
CA PHE A 176 3.50 2.32 12.46
C PHE A 176 2.39 2.29 13.51
N GLY A 177 2.43 1.29 14.41
CA GLY A 177 1.69 1.35 15.65
C GLY A 177 2.35 2.31 16.64
N LEU A 178 1.65 2.68 17.71
CA LEU A 178 2.16 3.64 18.71
C LEU A 178 3.51 3.21 19.30
N ASP A 179 3.65 1.93 19.68
CA ASP A 179 4.89 1.40 20.24
C ASP A 179 6.04 1.47 19.24
N GLU A 180 5.76 1.16 17.96
CA GLU A 180 6.75 1.24 16.88
C GLU A 180 7.15 2.69 16.58
N GLU A 181 6.20 3.63 16.67
CA GLU A 181 6.48 5.05 16.50
C GLU A 181 7.39 5.59 17.60
N ILE A 182 7.15 5.19 18.84
CA ILE A 182 8.03 5.53 19.97
C ILE A 182 9.45 4.98 19.75
N LEU A 183 9.59 3.74 19.28
CA LEU A 183 10.89 3.15 18.98
C LEU A 183 11.57 3.87 17.81
N LEU A 184 10.80 4.24 16.78
CA LEU A 184 11.29 5.02 15.64
C LEU A 184 11.82 6.39 16.08
N LEU A 185 11.05 7.12 16.88
CA LEU A 185 11.46 8.43 17.41
C LEU A 185 12.70 8.32 18.28
N ARG A 186 12.78 7.33 19.16
CA ARG A 186 14.01 7.08 19.96
C ARG A 186 15.21 6.80 19.06
N ARG A 187 15.01 6.06 17.95
CA ARG A 187 16.11 5.79 16.99
C ARG A 187 16.57 7.05 16.26
N ILE A 188 15.63 7.93 15.87
CA ILE A 188 15.92 9.23 15.24
C ILE A 188 16.63 10.19 16.21
N GLU A 189 16.19 10.18 17.49
CA GLU A 189 16.70 11.07 18.54
C GLU A 189 18.08 10.65 19.07
N ARG A 190 18.53 9.46 18.77
CA ARG A 190 19.80 8.94 19.27
C ARG A 190 20.97 9.86 18.90
N ASP A 191 21.88 10.05 19.84
CA ASP A 191 23.15 10.69 19.56
C ASP A 191 24.05 9.77 18.73
N VAL A 192 24.28 10.16 17.48
CA VAL A 192 25.12 9.45 16.51
C VAL A 192 26.52 10.08 16.37
N SER A 193 26.87 11.05 17.21
CA SER A 193 28.14 11.78 17.11
C SER A 193 29.38 10.89 17.30
N LYS A 194 29.23 9.77 17.99
CA LYS A 194 30.29 8.78 18.25
C LYS A 194 30.28 7.60 17.28
N GLU A 195 29.34 7.57 16.34
CA GLU A 195 29.20 6.48 15.38
C GLU A 195 30.02 6.75 14.12
N ASP A 196 30.13 5.69 13.30
CA ASP A 196 30.69 5.85 11.96
C ASP A 196 29.79 6.75 11.09
N TRP A 197 30.38 7.36 10.09
CA TRP A 197 29.69 8.30 9.23
C TRP A 197 28.53 7.65 8.43
N GLN A 198 28.61 6.34 8.13
CA GLN A 198 27.55 5.64 7.41
C GLN A 198 26.32 5.49 8.30
N SER A 199 26.48 5.13 9.55
CA SER A 199 25.40 5.09 10.55
C SER A 199 24.79 6.48 10.75
N THR A 200 25.62 7.54 10.77
CA THR A 200 25.16 8.93 10.82
C THR A 200 24.34 9.30 9.58
N GLN A 201 24.79 8.90 8.39
CA GLN A 201 24.04 9.10 7.13
C GLN A 201 22.70 8.36 7.16
N LEU A 202 22.67 7.12 7.61
CA LEU A 202 21.41 6.35 7.69
C LEU A 202 20.42 6.96 8.69
N ASN A 203 20.90 7.46 9.84
CA ASN A 203 20.06 8.18 10.81
C ASN A 203 19.49 9.47 10.20
N LEU A 204 20.29 10.22 9.46
CA LEU A 204 19.84 11.39 8.71
C LEU A 204 18.76 11.03 7.67
N MET A 205 18.97 9.95 6.93
CA MET A 205 17.99 9.45 5.96
C MET A 205 16.69 9.00 6.64
N LEU A 206 16.77 8.42 7.84
CA LEU A 206 15.61 8.05 8.63
C LEU A 206 14.80 9.28 9.07
N LEU A 207 15.48 10.32 9.58
CA LEU A 207 14.87 11.60 9.95
C LEU A 207 14.21 12.27 8.73
N LEU A 208 14.91 12.32 7.59
CA LEU A 208 14.39 12.86 6.35
C LEU A 208 13.16 12.07 5.86
N SER A 209 13.17 10.73 6.03
CA SER A 209 12.01 9.88 5.73
C SER A 209 10.82 10.21 6.61
N PHE A 210 11.05 10.49 7.88
CA PHE A 210 10.01 10.83 8.85
C PHE A 210 9.39 12.21 8.56
N GLU A 211 10.21 13.22 8.26
CA GLU A 211 9.72 14.58 8.02
C GLU A 211 9.09 14.79 6.63
N LEU A 212 9.65 14.20 5.57
CA LEU A 212 9.23 14.49 4.19
C LEU A 212 8.72 13.28 3.41
N GLY A 213 8.95 12.06 3.89
CA GLY A 213 8.49 10.82 3.26
C GLY A 213 8.96 10.62 1.81
N PRO A 214 10.23 10.87 1.45
CA PRO A 214 10.70 10.71 0.08
C PRO A 214 10.70 9.22 -0.32
N ARG A 215 10.48 8.97 -1.62
CA ARG A 215 10.66 7.62 -2.19
C ARG A 215 12.14 7.29 -2.33
N ALA A 216 12.51 6.02 -2.31
CA ALA A 216 13.92 5.60 -2.48
C ALA A 216 14.58 6.20 -3.75
N ILE A 217 13.83 6.34 -4.83
CA ILE A 217 14.35 6.99 -6.06
C ILE A 217 14.57 8.50 -5.88
N GLN A 218 13.88 9.16 -4.98
CA GLN A 218 14.10 10.58 -4.69
C GLN A 218 15.38 10.74 -3.87
N PHE A 219 15.63 9.90 -2.86
CA PHE A 219 16.92 9.82 -2.18
C PHE A 219 18.08 9.60 -3.15
N HIS A 220 17.94 8.61 -4.03
CA HIS A 220 18.93 8.34 -5.06
C HIS A 220 19.22 9.56 -5.96
N SER A 221 18.23 10.39 -6.21
CA SER A 221 18.34 11.51 -7.15
C SER A 221 18.71 12.85 -6.49
N LEU A 222 18.91 12.88 -5.17
CA LEU A 222 19.32 14.08 -4.45
C LEU A 222 20.80 14.37 -4.69
N ASP A 223 21.08 15.63 -4.99
CA ASP A 223 22.41 16.19 -5.12
C ASP A 223 22.70 17.14 -3.94
N ILE A 224 23.97 17.41 -3.65
CA ILE A 224 24.38 18.37 -2.61
C ILE A 224 23.79 19.77 -2.92
N SER A 225 23.75 20.13 -4.20
CA SER A 225 23.16 21.39 -4.67
C SER A 225 21.65 21.51 -4.51
N ASP A 226 20.96 20.44 -4.12
CA ASP A 226 19.52 20.47 -3.82
C ASP A 226 19.23 20.96 -2.38
N PHE A 227 20.26 21.15 -1.57
CA PHE A 227 20.12 21.67 -0.22
C PHE A 227 20.66 23.09 -0.14
N GLU A 228 19.83 23.98 0.38
CA GLU A 228 20.12 25.40 0.53
C GLU A 228 19.72 25.89 1.93
N PHE A 229 20.42 26.91 2.41
CA PHE A 229 20.03 27.64 3.60
C PHE A 229 20.09 29.15 3.38
N LEU A 230 19.27 29.86 4.13
CA LEU A 230 19.23 31.32 4.15
C LEU A 230 19.40 31.78 5.59
N ASP A 231 20.42 32.57 5.85
CA ASP A 231 20.61 33.23 7.13
C ASP A 231 19.74 34.50 7.20
N ASN A 232 18.83 34.54 8.16
CA ASN A 232 18.04 35.72 8.46
C ASN A 232 18.51 36.27 9.83
N SER A 233 19.06 37.47 9.84
CA SER A 233 19.64 38.09 11.04
C SER A 233 18.68 38.21 12.23
N ASN A 234 17.36 38.21 11.96
CA ASN A 234 16.34 38.42 13.00
C ASN A 234 15.60 37.13 13.41
N GLU A 235 15.55 36.12 12.57
CA GLU A 235 14.69 34.95 12.77
C GLU A 235 15.48 33.60 12.74
N GLY A 236 16.81 33.67 12.55
CA GLY A 236 17.66 32.50 12.48
C GLY A 236 17.79 31.92 11.06
N ARG A 237 18.29 30.72 10.98
CA ARG A 237 18.60 30.04 9.71
C ARG A 237 17.43 29.22 9.21
N TYR A 238 17.05 29.40 7.94
CA TYR A 238 16.02 28.65 7.25
C TYR A 238 16.64 27.66 6.26
N TYR A 239 16.19 26.42 6.30
CA TYR A 239 16.69 25.37 5.44
C TYR A 239 15.63 24.94 4.41
N THR A 240 16.10 24.72 3.19
CA THR A 240 15.26 24.29 2.07
C THR A 240 15.90 23.11 1.36
N LEU A 241 15.13 22.04 1.17
CA LEU A 241 15.52 20.92 0.33
C LEU A 241 14.68 20.89 -0.95
N TRP A 242 15.34 20.92 -2.10
CA TRP A 242 14.72 20.82 -3.42
C TRP A 242 14.49 19.35 -3.78
N LEU A 243 13.34 18.82 -3.38
CA LEU A 243 13.03 17.39 -3.51
C LEU A 243 12.69 17.02 -4.97
N PRO A 244 13.44 16.09 -5.61
CA PRO A 244 13.17 15.68 -6.99
C PRO A 244 11.85 14.92 -7.10
N MET A 245 11.05 15.23 -8.15
CA MET A 245 9.75 14.59 -8.40
C MET A 245 9.92 13.20 -9.03
N ALA A 246 9.39 12.16 -8.40
CA ALA A 246 9.65 10.76 -8.77
C ALA A 246 8.99 10.28 -10.07
N LYS A 247 7.88 10.89 -10.53
CA LYS A 247 7.00 10.30 -11.57
C LYS A 247 6.62 11.25 -12.71
N LYS A 248 7.40 12.27 -13.03
CA LYS A 248 7.12 13.07 -14.22
C LYS A 248 7.69 12.43 -15.48
N VAL A 249 6.81 12.21 -16.45
CA VAL A 249 7.13 11.64 -17.76
C VAL A 249 7.67 12.74 -18.68
N GLY A 250 8.77 12.49 -19.39
CA GLY A 250 9.22 13.34 -20.50
C GLY A 250 10.38 14.28 -20.22
N GLN A 251 10.82 14.47 -18.99
CA GLN A 251 11.95 15.33 -18.65
C GLN A 251 13.24 14.53 -18.45
N ARG A 252 14.36 15.02 -18.98
CA ARG A 252 15.70 14.43 -18.75
C ARG A 252 16.09 14.51 -17.26
N ARG A 253 15.70 15.60 -16.56
CA ARG A 253 15.87 15.77 -15.11
C ARG A 253 14.50 15.81 -14.45
N PRO A 254 14.31 15.17 -13.29
CA PRO A 254 13.08 15.34 -12.53
C PRO A 254 12.95 16.82 -12.10
N GLU A 255 11.76 17.37 -12.23
CA GLU A 255 11.41 18.65 -11.60
C GLU A 255 11.72 18.57 -10.10
N ARG A 256 12.27 19.62 -9.54
CA ARG A 256 12.53 19.75 -8.11
C ARG A 256 11.55 20.71 -7.49
N ARG A 257 11.04 20.36 -6.32
CA ARG A 257 10.14 21.22 -5.55
C ARG A 257 10.74 21.55 -4.19
N PRO A 258 10.73 22.83 -3.79
CA PRO A 258 11.26 23.23 -2.51
C PRO A 258 10.41 22.67 -1.37
N ARG A 259 11.09 22.23 -0.31
CA ARG A 259 10.48 21.83 0.97
C ARG A 259 11.27 22.49 2.08
N LYS A 260 10.57 23.25 2.91
CA LYS A 260 11.15 23.71 4.17
C LYS A 260 11.36 22.51 5.07
N VAL A 261 12.49 22.47 5.70
CA VAL A 261 12.84 21.41 6.67
C VAL A 261 13.06 22.03 8.04
N THR A 262 12.92 21.22 9.08
CA THR A 262 13.18 21.67 10.45
C THR A 262 14.63 22.10 10.62
N THR A 263 14.91 23.02 11.54
CA THR A 263 16.26 23.46 11.86
C THR A 263 17.15 22.27 12.19
N ARG A 264 16.64 21.33 12.96
CA ARG A 264 17.33 20.08 13.32
C ARG A 264 17.76 19.25 12.11
N LEU A 265 16.85 19.04 11.16
CA LEU A 265 17.17 18.30 9.93
C LEU A 265 18.20 19.08 9.11
N GLY A 266 18.02 20.41 8.98
CA GLY A 266 18.95 21.29 8.27
C GLY A 266 20.37 21.23 8.82
N GLU A 267 20.54 21.37 10.12
CA GLU A 267 21.87 21.28 10.79
C GLU A 267 22.53 19.90 10.61
N LYS A 268 21.76 18.82 10.70
CA LYS A 268 22.27 17.48 10.42
C LYS A 268 22.69 17.32 8.96
N MET A 269 21.97 17.93 8.03
CA MET A 269 22.33 17.94 6.60
C MET A 269 23.60 18.72 6.33
N GLU A 270 23.81 19.91 6.92
CA GLU A 270 25.05 20.67 6.81
C GLU A 270 26.27 19.86 7.29
N LYS A 271 26.15 19.24 8.47
CA LYS A 271 27.20 18.38 9.03
C LYS A 271 27.49 17.20 8.10
N HIS A 272 26.46 16.57 7.57
CA HIS A 272 26.61 15.45 6.65
C HIS A 272 27.30 15.86 5.34
N ILE A 273 26.90 16.97 4.73
CA ILE A 273 27.50 17.51 3.51
C ILE A 273 28.98 17.81 3.75
N SER A 274 29.30 18.48 4.85
CA SER A 274 30.69 18.81 5.21
C SER A 274 31.54 17.56 5.37
N GLU A 275 30.99 16.51 5.99
CA GLU A 275 31.71 15.25 6.19
C GLU A 275 31.89 14.47 4.88
N VAL A 276 30.89 14.44 4.02
CA VAL A 276 30.96 13.81 2.71
C VAL A 276 31.99 14.51 1.81
N GLN A 277 31.96 15.85 1.77
CA GLN A 277 32.94 16.65 1.02
C GLN A 277 34.35 16.51 1.54
N ARG A 278 34.53 16.42 2.86
CA ARG A 278 35.82 16.16 3.49
C ARG A 278 36.42 14.81 3.09
N ARG A 279 35.56 13.77 2.96
CA ARG A 279 35.99 12.39 2.64
C ARG A 279 36.26 12.17 1.17
N PHE A 280 35.40 12.70 0.32
CA PHE A 280 35.32 12.32 -1.11
C PHE A 280 35.61 13.50 -2.06
N GLY A 281 35.82 14.71 -1.51
CA GLY A 281 36.16 15.91 -2.28
C GLY A 281 34.95 16.84 -2.49
N SER A 282 35.24 18.13 -2.64
CA SER A 282 34.21 19.20 -2.77
C SER A 282 33.44 19.18 -4.07
N ASN A 283 33.90 18.48 -5.09
CA ASN A 283 33.23 18.38 -6.41
C ASN A 283 32.23 17.23 -6.48
N LEU A 284 31.96 16.57 -5.35
CA LEU A 284 31.00 15.47 -5.30
C LEU A 284 29.58 16.00 -5.50
N GLU A 285 28.85 15.41 -6.46
CA GLU A 285 27.45 15.80 -6.72
C GLU A 285 26.44 15.11 -5.81
N PRO A 286 26.48 13.78 -5.59
CA PRO A 286 25.43 13.08 -4.84
C PRO A 286 25.42 13.43 -3.36
N LEU A 287 24.23 13.66 -2.82
CA LEU A 287 24.03 13.96 -1.40
C LEU A 287 24.28 12.72 -0.52
N PHE A 288 23.84 11.53 -0.95
CA PHE A 288 23.99 10.27 -0.22
C PHE A 288 24.87 9.30 -1.01
N VAL A 289 25.92 8.81 -0.34
CA VAL A 289 26.97 8.01 -0.99
C VAL A 289 27.31 6.73 -0.22
N ASN A 290 27.87 5.75 -0.92
CA ASN A 290 28.42 4.55 -0.32
C ASN A 290 29.89 4.76 0.14
N SER A 291 30.54 3.69 0.62
CA SER A 291 31.95 3.73 1.07
C SER A 291 32.94 4.18 0.00
N ASP A 292 32.59 4.05 -1.27
CA ASP A 292 33.44 4.44 -2.40
C ASP A 292 33.17 5.88 -2.89
N GLY A 293 32.32 6.64 -2.22
CA GLY A 293 31.87 7.96 -2.68
C GLY A 293 30.91 7.92 -3.86
N LYS A 294 30.38 6.75 -4.24
CA LYS A 294 29.39 6.62 -5.32
C LYS A 294 28.00 6.80 -4.77
N ARG A 295 27.12 7.38 -5.58
CA ARG A 295 25.70 7.56 -5.29
C ARG A 295 25.03 6.26 -4.81
N LEU A 296 24.34 6.30 -3.66
CA LEU A 296 23.58 5.15 -3.16
C LEU A 296 22.53 4.70 -4.16
N SER A 297 22.48 3.41 -4.45
CA SER A 297 21.40 2.82 -5.24
C SER A 297 20.10 2.74 -4.45
N VAL A 298 18.97 2.63 -5.16
CA VAL A 298 17.64 2.41 -4.55
C VAL A 298 17.61 1.17 -3.65
N THR A 299 18.43 0.15 -3.97
CA THR A 299 18.52 -1.08 -3.18
C THR A 299 19.27 -0.86 -1.88
N GLU A 300 20.43 -0.16 -1.93
CA GLU A 300 21.22 0.20 -0.73
C GLU A 300 20.43 1.10 0.22
N ILE A 301 19.72 2.11 -0.32
CA ILE A 301 18.82 2.97 0.45
C ILE A 301 17.74 2.15 1.17
N GLY A 302 17.08 1.25 0.46
CA GLY A 302 16.05 0.39 1.06
C GLY A 302 16.59 -0.55 2.11
N ALA A 303 17.76 -1.15 1.88
CA ALA A 303 18.43 -2.05 2.81
C ALA A 303 18.92 -1.30 4.07
N GLY A 304 19.53 -0.13 3.90
CA GLY A 304 20.02 0.69 5.00
C GLY A 304 18.89 1.14 5.93
N LEU A 305 17.83 1.72 5.37
CA LEU A 305 16.66 2.12 6.17
C LEU A 305 15.97 0.94 6.86
N LYS A 306 15.94 -0.24 6.21
CA LYS A 306 15.41 -1.45 6.83
C LYS A 306 16.28 -1.89 8.02
N SER A 307 17.60 -1.86 7.87
CA SER A 307 18.55 -2.17 8.95
C SER A 307 18.35 -1.22 10.13
N GLU A 308 18.17 0.08 9.88
CA GLU A 308 17.88 1.07 10.93
C GLU A 308 16.62 0.76 11.73
N LEU A 309 15.52 0.40 11.03
CA LEU A 309 14.29 -0.01 11.70
C LEU A 309 14.46 -1.30 12.50
N GLN A 310 15.17 -2.28 11.97
CA GLN A 310 15.44 -3.55 12.66
C GLN A 310 16.29 -3.32 13.94
N THR A 311 17.30 -2.45 13.88
CA THR A 311 18.08 -2.04 15.04
C THR A 311 17.23 -1.32 16.10
N ALA A 312 16.17 -0.63 15.68
CA ALA A 312 15.18 -0.05 16.59
C ALA A 312 14.19 -1.08 17.16
N GLY A 313 14.26 -2.35 16.78
CA GLY A 313 13.28 -3.38 17.17
C GLY A 313 12.01 -3.42 16.31
N ILE A 314 11.98 -2.70 15.18
CA ILE A 314 10.82 -2.62 14.28
C ILE A 314 11.00 -3.58 13.12
N HIS A 315 10.24 -4.67 13.10
CA HIS A 315 10.30 -5.71 12.09
C HIS A 315 9.20 -5.54 11.06
N LYS A 316 9.46 -4.74 10.02
CA LYS A 316 8.53 -4.53 8.90
C LYS A 316 9.01 -5.22 7.61
N PRO A 317 8.07 -5.62 6.74
CA PRO A 317 8.43 -6.17 5.44
C PRO A 317 9.12 -5.12 4.55
N ASN A 318 9.59 -5.54 3.39
CA ASN A 318 10.28 -4.67 2.42
C ASN A 318 9.42 -3.44 2.04
N GLN A 319 10.09 -2.36 1.57
CA GLN A 319 9.52 -1.07 1.17
C GLN A 319 9.40 -0.03 2.30
N VAL A 320 10.43 0.07 3.13
CA VAL A 320 10.48 1.00 4.28
C VAL A 320 10.16 2.46 3.86
N THR A 321 10.70 2.96 2.75
CA THR A 321 10.40 4.33 2.28
C THR A 321 8.91 4.55 1.96
N MET A 322 8.21 3.51 1.52
CA MET A 322 6.76 3.59 1.31
C MET A 322 6.00 3.59 2.63
N LEU A 323 6.43 2.77 3.59
CA LEU A 323 5.85 2.73 4.93
C LEU A 323 5.98 4.10 5.63
N MET A 324 7.19 4.69 5.67
CA MET A 324 7.43 6.01 6.24
C MET A 324 6.55 7.08 5.58
N ARG A 325 6.44 7.04 4.26
CA ARG A 325 5.62 7.96 3.49
C ARG A 325 4.11 7.80 3.77
N HIS A 326 3.62 6.57 3.92
CA HIS A 326 2.23 6.31 4.28
C HIS A 326 1.95 6.77 5.71
N HIS A 327 2.88 6.54 6.63
CA HIS A 327 2.78 7.00 8.01
C HIS A 327 2.68 8.53 8.07
N LEU A 328 3.56 9.27 7.38
CA LEU A 328 3.48 10.71 7.26
C LEU A 328 2.16 11.18 6.63
N GLY A 329 1.74 10.54 5.53
CA GLY A 329 0.50 10.90 4.85
C GLY A 329 -0.74 10.68 5.72
N GLN A 330 -0.75 9.61 6.50
CA GLN A 330 -1.82 9.33 7.46
C GLN A 330 -1.79 10.32 8.63
N GLY A 331 -0.63 10.59 9.22
CA GLY A 331 -0.49 11.55 10.31
C GLY A 331 -0.95 12.96 9.92
N LEU A 332 -0.63 13.42 8.70
CA LEU A 332 -1.13 14.69 8.16
C LEU A 332 -2.66 14.69 8.01
N ALA A 333 -3.21 13.58 7.50
CA ALA A 333 -4.66 13.43 7.35
C ALA A 333 -5.38 13.39 8.70
N ASP A 334 -4.83 12.71 9.69
CA ASP A 334 -5.38 12.62 11.05
C ASP A 334 -5.40 13.97 11.77
N GLN A 335 -4.46 14.87 11.42
CA GLN A 335 -4.44 16.28 11.84
C GLN A 335 -5.42 17.17 11.07
N GLY A 336 -6.17 16.62 10.10
CA GLY A 336 -7.14 17.36 9.32
C GLY A 336 -6.58 18.08 8.09
N THR A 337 -5.33 17.81 7.68
CA THR A 337 -4.74 18.43 6.49
C THR A 337 -5.52 18.02 5.23
N PRO A 338 -5.91 18.99 4.37
CA PRO A 338 -6.64 18.70 3.13
C PRO A 338 -5.86 17.83 2.15
N ALA A 339 -6.61 17.04 1.35
CA ALA A 339 -6.01 16.06 0.43
C ALA A 339 -5.11 16.67 -0.66
N ASP A 340 -5.39 17.88 -1.12
CA ASP A 340 -4.56 18.62 -2.08
C ASP A 340 -3.23 19.03 -1.46
N MET A 341 -3.24 19.52 -0.22
CA MET A 341 -2.03 19.88 0.53
C MET A 341 -1.19 18.63 0.82
N ILE A 342 -1.80 17.53 1.27
CA ILE A 342 -1.08 16.24 1.44
C ILE A 342 -0.47 15.78 0.11
N ALA A 343 -1.23 15.91 -0.99
CA ALA A 343 -0.73 15.54 -2.32
C ALA A 343 0.47 16.38 -2.73
N ASP A 344 0.45 17.69 -2.48
CA ASP A 344 1.59 18.55 -2.76
C ASP A 344 2.79 18.21 -1.88
N LEU A 345 2.63 18.14 -0.55
CA LEU A 345 3.70 17.83 0.40
C LEU A 345 4.40 16.51 0.04
N LEU A 346 3.63 15.48 -0.28
CA LEU A 346 4.15 14.19 -0.68
C LEU A 346 4.61 14.15 -2.16
N GLY A 347 4.41 15.20 -2.96
CA GLY A 347 4.74 15.22 -4.38
C GLY A 347 3.95 14.19 -5.19
N HIS A 348 2.65 14.11 -4.99
CA HIS A 348 1.75 13.32 -5.83
C HIS A 348 1.38 14.09 -7.10
N ASN A 349 1.16 13.36 -8.21
CA ASN A 349 0.68 13.98 -9.45
C ASN A 349 -0.85 14.17 -9.46
N SER A 350 -1.56 13.58 -8.50
CA SER A 350 -3.00 13.70 -8.32
C SER A 350 -3.38 13.53 -6.86
N THR A 351 -4.56 14.00 -6.49
CA THR A 351 -5.09 13.90 -5.13
C THR A 351 -5.63 12.51 -4.77
N VAL A 352 -5.69 11.56 -5.72
CA VAL A 352 -6.34 10.24 -5.51
C VAL A 352 -5.72 9.48 -4.34
N ALA A 353 -4.38 9.40 -4.27
CA ALA A 353 -3.69 8.74 -3.16
C ALA A 353 -3.87 9.49 -1.83
N ALA A 354 -3.86 10.82 -1.86
CA ALA A 354 -4.06 11.65 -0.67
C ALA A 354 -5.50 11.55 -0.13
N ARG A 355 -6.49 11.44 -1.01
CA ARG A 355 -7.89 11.19 -0.61
C ARG A 355 -8.06 9.87 0.11
N ALA A 356 -7.24 8.85 -0.20
CA ALA A 356 -7.28 7.57 0.52
C ALA A 356 -6.88 7.74 1.99
N TYR A 357 -5.85 8.56 2.29
CA TYR A 357 -5.48 8.88 3.68
C TYR A 357 -6.61 9.62 4.40
N VAL A 358 -7.13 10.68 3.81
CA VAL A 358 -8.23 11.45 4.41
C VAL A 358 -9.46 10.58 4.63
N SER A 359 -9.80 9.70 3.68
CA SER A 359 -10.97 8.82 3.78
C SER A 359 -10.83 7.73 4.84
N SER A 360 -9.61 7.39 5.25
CA SER A 360 -9.31 6.40 6.29
C SER A 360 -9.21 6.99 7.71
N THR A 361 -9.31 8.32 7.86
CA THR A 361 -9.20 8.96 9.19
C THR A 361 -10.41 8.68 10.06
N PRO A 362 -10.22 8.53 11.39
CA PRO A 362 -11.33 8.43 12.35
C PRO A 362 -12.25 9.66 12.32
N ASN A 363 -11.72 10.85 11.99
CA ASN A 363 -12.51 12.07 11.88
C ASN A 363 -13.58 12.00 10.78
N ILE A 364 -13.26 11.41 9.62
CA ILE A 364 -14.25 11.21 8.57
C ILE A 364 -15.34 10.25 9.01
N ALA A 365 -15.01 9.21 9.77
CA ALA A 365 -16.01 8.31 10.35
C ALA A 365 -16.96 9.10 11.27
N ARG A 366 -16.44 9.93 12.19
CA ARG A 366 -17.23 10.78 13.08
C ARG A 366 -18.09 11.81 12.34
N ILE A 367 -17.55 12.44 11.27
CA ILE A 367 -18.32 13.37 10.44
C ILE A 367 -19.48 12.64 9.74
N LYS A 368 -19.22 11.45 9.18
CA LYS A 368 -20.27 10.61 8.56
C LYS A 368 -21.30 10.19 9.59
N GLU A 369 -20.87 9.72 10.76
CA GLU A 369 -21.75 9.35 11.87
C GLU A 369 -22.65 10.53 12.30
N LYS A 370 -22.06 11.73 12.52
CA LYS A 370 -22.80 12.95 12.83
C LYS A 370 -23.75 13.38 11.71
N ALA A 371 -23.36 13.22 10.45
CA ALA A 371 -24.20 13.55 9.31
C ALA A 371 -25.34 12.54 9.14
N LEU A 372 -25.03 11.24 9.28
CA LEU A 372 -25.99 10.14 9.18
C LEU A 372 -26.89 10.07 10.42
N GLY A 373 -26.35 10.37 11.61
CA GLY A 373 -27.08 10.42 12.85
C GLY A 373 -28.25 11.43 12.88
N LYS A 374 -28.25 12.39 11.96
CA LYS A 374 -29.39 13.30 11.76
C LYS A 374 -30.51 12.68 10.88
N SER A 375 -30.27 11.54 10.25
CA SER A 375 -31.27 10.84 9.44
C SER A 375 -32.12 9.90 10.31
N PRO A 376 -33.43 10.04 10.39
CA PRO A 376 -34.30 9.15 11.19
C PRO A 376 -34.18 7.68 10.75
N SER A 377 -33.98 7.44 9.45
CA SER A 377 -33.78 6.09 8.90
C SER A 377 -32.44 5.49 9.34
N TYR A 378 -31.38 6.31 9.35
CA TYR A 378 -30.06 5.86 9.83
C TYR A 378 -30.06 5.62 11.34
N GLN A 379 -30.72 6.48 12.13
CA GLN A 379 -30.88 6.30 13.58
C GLN A 379 -31.58 4.97 13.87
N ARG A 380 -32.66 4.64 13.16
CA ARG A 380 -33.35 3.34 13.30
C ARG A 380 -32.45 2.16 12.93
N ILE A 381 -31.72 2.27 11.81
CA ILE A 381 -30.77 1.22 11.37
C ILE A 381 -29.63 1.09 12.40
N MET A 382 -29.08 2.20 12.88
CA MET A 382 -27.99 2.18 13.86
C MET A 382 -28.47 1.70 15.22
N GLN A 383 -29.64 2.06 15.65
CA GLN A 383 -30.27 1.49 16.87
C GLN A 383 -30.43 -0.03 16.74
N SER A 384 -30.92 -0.52 15.61
CA SER A 384 -31.04 -1.96 15.38
C SER A 384 -29.72 -2.69 15.22
N LEU A 385 -28.66 -2.01 14.69
CA LEU A 385 -27.33 -2.61 14.47
C LEU A 385 -26.41 -2.50 15.68
N LEU A 386 -26.49 -1.42 16.47
CA LEU A 386 -25.57 -1.18 17.58
C LEU A 386 -25.98 -1.84 18.88
N THR A 387 -27.26 -2.09 19.07
CA THR A 387 -27.74 -2.49 20.41
C THR A 387 -28.80 -3.58 20.40
N GLY A 388 -29.18 -4.09 19.23
CA GLY A 388 -30.35 -4.95 19.15
C GLY A 388 -31.64 -4.17 19.56
N GLU A 389 -32.74 -4.54 18.99
CA GLU A 389 -34.05 -4.04 19.36
C GLU A 389 -34.40 -4.54 20.77
N VAL A 390 -34.90 -3.66 21.65
CA VAL A 390 -35.46 -4.10 22.95
C VAL A 390 -36.65 -5.00 22.65
N VAL A 391 -36.61 -6.22 23.12
CA VAL A 391 -37.65 -7.22 22.86
C VAL A 391 -38.34 -7.64 24.15
N HIS A 392 -39.59 -8.06 24.04
CA HIS A 392 -40.29 -8.63 25.16
C HIS A 392 -40.00 -10.13 25.29
N ARG A 393 -39.82 -10.59 26.53
CA ARG A 393 -39.55 -12.02 26.84
C ARG A 393 -40.65 -12.95 26.26
N ARG A 394 -41.88 -12.52 26.29
CA ARG A 394 -43.04 -13.25 25.76
C ARG A 394 -42.99 -13.50 24.24
N ASP A 395 -42.29 -12.62 23.55
CA ASP A 395 -42.20 -12.66 22.08
C ASP A 395 -40.93 -13.41 21.59
N THR A 396 -40.17 -13.96 22.54
CA THR A 396 -38.89 -14.60 22.23
C THR A 396 -38.91 -16.07 22.62
N ALA A 397 -38.44 -16.95 21.73
CA ALA A 397 -38.27 -18.36 22.00
C ALA A 397 -37.27 -18.59 23.15
N ALA A 398 -37.64 -19.40 24.13
CA ALA A 398 -36.85 -19.66 25.33
C ALA A 398 -35.44 -20.16 25.09
N GLU A 399 -35.22 -20.82 23.93
CA GLU A 399 -33.93 -21.35 23.45
C GLU A 399 -32.93 -20.26 23.08
N ARG A 400 -33.42 -19.04 22.80
CA ARG A 400 -32.60 -17.87 22.45
C ARG A 400 -32.22 -17.01 23.64
N ALA A 401 -32.80 -17.28 24.82
CA ALA A 401 -32.54 -16.52 26.04
C ALA A 401 -31.09 -16.69 26.49
N ILE A 402 -30.43 -15.55 26.78
CA ILE A 402 -29.02 -15.51 27.21
C ILE A 402 -28.99 -15.73 28.72
N ARG A 403 -28.17 -16.70 29.13
CA ARG A 403 -27.95 -17.10 30.51
C ARG A 403 -26.46 -17.27 30.75
N GLY A 404 -25.98 -16.96 31.93
CA GLY A 404 -24.56 -17.10 32.28
C GLY A 404 -24.27 -16.76 33.74
N VAL A 405 -22.99 -16.76 34.06
CA VAL A 405 -22.49 -16.47 35.39
C VAL A 405 -21.63 -15.23 35.35
N ILE A 406 -21.87 -14.28 36.24
CA ILE A 406 -20.98 -13.14 36.51
C ILE A 406 -20.69 -13.15 38.01
N ASP A 407 -19.43 -13.01 38.37
CA ASP A 407 -19.00 -12.93 39.77
C ASP A 407 -19.65 -14.03 40.66
N THR A 408 -19.56 -15.29 40.24
CA THR A 408 -20.14 -16.45 40.90
C THR A 408 -21.68 -16.47 40.98
N GLN A 409 -22.37 -15.43 40.56
CA GLN A 409 -23.84 -15.36 40.48
C GLN A 409 -24.36 -15.82 39.12
N TYR A 410 -25.31 -16.76 39.14
CA TYR A 410 -26.08 -17.11 37.97
C TYR A 410 -27.05 -15.98 37.62
N ILE A 411 -26.88 -15.42 36.42
CA ILE A 411 -27.74 -14.38 35.87
C ILE A 411 -28.37 -14.92 34.58
N GLY A 412 -29.69 -14.95 34.58
CA GLY A 412 -30.47 -15.41 33.42
C GLY A 412 -31.40 -14.34 32.91
N ASP A 413 -31.93 -14.59 31.73
CA ASP A 413 -33.02 -13.80 31.16
C ASP A 413 -32.69 -12.30 31.00
N ILE A 414 -31.50 -12.01 30.50
CA ILE A 414 -31.08 -10.63 30.21
C ILE A 414 -31.46 -10.16 28.79
N GLY A 415 -31.73 -11.09 27.89
CA GLY A 415 -32.05 -10.81 26.52
C GLY A 415 -31.98 -12.05 25.67
N ALA A 416 -32.09 -11.86 24.37
CA ALA A 416 -32.02 -12.90 23.34
C ALA A 416 -30.79 -12.74 22.43
N CYS A 417 -30.31 -13.86 21.85
CA CYS A 417 -29.26 -13.87 20.86
C CYS A 417 -29.84 -14.07 19.46
N ALA A 418 -29.46 -13.20 18.52
CA ALA A 418 -29.84 -13.33 17.09
C ALA A 418 -29.03 -14.41 16.34
N LEU A 419 -28.03 -15.05 16.97
CA LEU A 419 -27.35 -16.20 16.35
C LEU A 419 -28.32 -17.35 16.14
N PRO A 420 -28.15 -18.16 15.07
CA PRO A 420 -28.88 -19.42 14.94
C PRO A 420 -28.65 -20.30 16.19
N VAL A 421 -29.71 -20.95 16.68
CA VAL A 421 -29.71 -21.74 17.94
C VAL A 421 -28.56 -22.77 18.00
N HIS A 422 -28.21 -23.35 16.84
CA HIS A 422 -27.15 -24.35 16.74
C HIS A 422 -25.74 -23.77 16.51
N SER A 423 -25.61 -22.43 16.46
CA SER A 423 -24.30 -21.79 16.25
C SER A 423 -23.57 -21.61 17.56
N HIS A 424 -22.33 -22.06 17.65
CA HIS A 424 -21.49 -21.83 18.80
C HIS A 424 -21.14 -20.34 18.94
N CYS A 425 -21.35 -19.77 20.13
CA CYS A 425 -20.91 -18.41 20.42
C CYS A 425 -19.42 -18.41 20.77
N PRO A 426 -18.56 -17.68 20.05
CA PRO A 426 -17.13 -17.65 20.34
C PRO A 426 -16.77 -16.74 21.51
N TYR A 427 -17.75 -16.03 22.10
CA TYR A 427 -17.56 -15.07 23.18
C TYR A 427 -18.08 -15.62 24.51
N ASN A 428 -17.62 -15.02 25.61
CA ASN A 428 -18.15 -15.36 26.94
C ASN A 428 -19.56 -14.77 27.11
N PRO A 429 -20.62 -15.59 27.21
CA PRO A 429 -21.98 -15.10 27.41
C PRO A 429 -22.09 -14.21 28.64
N VAL A 430 -23.02 -13.26 28.58
CA VAL A 430 -23.29 -12.17 29.52
C VAL A 430 -22.23 -11.06 29.43
N TYR A 431 -20.93 -11.34 29.61
CA TYR A 431 -19.88 -10.32 29.55
C TYR A 431 -19.81 -9.64 28.16
N ALA A 432 -19.77 -10.44 27.13
CA ALA A 432 -19.64 -9.92 25.77
C ALA A 432 -20.99 -9.53 25.12
N CYS A 433 -22.11 -9.93 25.70
CA CYS A 433 -23.43 -9.70 25.10
C CYS A 433 -23.74 -8.21 24.97
N TYR A 434 -23.52 -7.42 26.00
CA TYR A 434 -23.84 -5.99 25.99
C TYR A 434 -23.05 -5.15 24.98
N THR A 435 -21.92 -5.67 24.51
CA THR A 435 -21.13 -5.08 23.43
C THR A 435 -21.30 -5.82 22.10
N CYS A 436 -22.16 -6.85 22.05
CA CYS A 436 -22.37 -7.68 20.88
C CYS A 436 -23.53 -7.17 20.02
N LYS A 437 -23.32 -7.05 18.70
CA LYS A 437 -24.32 -6.62 17.73
C LYS A 437 -25.51 -7.58 17.57
N LYS A 438 -25.46 -8.77 18.15
CA LYS A 438 -26.51 -9.80 18.06
C LYS A 438 -27.31 -9.95 19.35
N PHE A 439 -27.09 -9.05 20.29
CA PHE A 439 -27.78 -9.03 21.56
C PHE A 439 -29.06 -8.20 21.45
N HIS A 440 -30.20 -8.76 21.83
CA HIS A 440 -31.49 -8.11 21.95
C HIS A 440 -31.87 -8.13 23.43
N PRO A 441 -31.74 -7.00 24.14
CA PRO A 441 -32.08 -6.96 25.58
C PRO A 441 -33.57 -7.14 25.79
N PHE A 442 -33.94 -7.84 26.88
CA PHE A 442 -35.33 -7.90 27.33
C PHE A 442 -35.69 -6.61 28.05
N ALA A 443 -36.87 -6.03 27.76
CA ALA A 443 -37.36 -4.85 28.46
C ALA A 443 -37.42 -5.04 29.97
N ASP A 444 -37.79 -6.25 30.43
CA ASP A 444 -37.86 -6.71 31.81
C ASP A 444 -36.62 -7.49 32.26
N GLY A 445 -35.49 -7.35 31.53
CA GLY A 445 -34.27 -8.08 31.80
C GLY A 445 -33.60 -7.64 33.12
N ARG A 446 -32.82 -8.55 33.73
CA ARG A 446 -32.13 -8.29 35.03
C ARG A 446 -30.85 -7.46 34.85
N HIS A 447 -30.92 -6.38 34.10
CA HIS A 447 -29.75 -5.56 33.73
C HIS A 447 -29.08 -4.89 34.92
N GLU A 448 -29.86 -4.45 35.92
CA GLU A 448 -29.31 -3.84 37.14
C GLU A 448 -28.50 -4.87 37.96
N GLN A 449 -28.91 -6.13 37.99
CA GLN A 449 -28.16 -7.20 38.67
C GLN A 449 -26.83 -7.46 37.95
N VAL A 450 -26.82 -7.43 36.60
CA VAL A 450 -25.59 -7.53 35.80
C VAL A 450 -24.65 -6.38 36.09
N LYS A 451 -25.16 -5.14 36.10
CA LYS A 451 -24.37 -3.96 36.44
C LYS A 451 -23.72 -4.08 37.82
N ALA A 452 -24.50 -4.43 38.85
CA ALA A 452 -24.00 -4.59 40.20
C ALA A 452 -22.94 -5.71 40.32
N ALA A 453 -23.13 -6.83 39.61
CA ALA A 453 -22.16 -7.92 39.59
C ALA A 453 -20.83 -7.51 38.92
N LEU A 454 -20.89 -6.82 37.75
CA LEU A 454 -19.71 -6.30 37.08
C LEU A 454 -18.96 -5.24 37.89
N GLN A 455 -19.67 -4.39 38.61
CA GLN A 455 -19.06 -3.39 39.49
C GLN A 455 -18.32 -4.07 40.68
N ARG A 456 -18.87 -5.10 41.26
CA ARG A 456 -18.18 -5.87 42.32
C ARG A 456 -16.91 -6.56 41.76
N GLU A 457 -16.99 -7.11 40.59
CA GLU A 457 -15.85 -7.77 39.94
C GLU A 457 -14.76 -6.74 39.58
N ALA A 458 -15.14 -5.58 39.02
CA ALA A 458 -14.22 -4.48 38.75
C ALA A 458 -13.54 -3.98 40.05
N GLN A 459 -14.27 -3.88 41.17
CA GLN A 459 -13.68 -3.48 42.45
C GLN A 459 -12.61 -4.47 42.93
N ARG A 460 -12.83 -5.78 42.79
CA ARG A 460 -11.80 -6.78 43.11
C ARG A 460 -10.53 -6.62 42.27
N PHE A 461 -10.65 -6.25 41.00
CA PHE A 461 -9.47 -5.96 40.14
C PHE A 461 -8.75 -4.69 40.61
N ILE A 462 -9.49 -3.68 41.11
CA ILE A 462 -8.90 -2.47 41.68
C ILE A 462 -8.14 -2.84 42.95
N ASP A 463 -8.81 -3.53 43.87
CA ASP A 463 -8.23 -3.93 45.18
C ASP A 463 -6.96 -4.80 44.97
N ALA A 464 -6.97 -5.71 44.00
CA ALA A 464 -5.82 -6.53 43.66
C ALA A 464 -4.68 -5.71 43.01
N ALA A 465 -5.01 -4.73 42.17
CA ALA A 465 -4.04 -3.83 41.55
C ALA A 465 -3.38 -2.90 42.57
N GLU A 466 -4.15 -2.40 43.54
CA GLU A 466 -3.64 -1.60 44.65
C GLU A 466 -2.66 -2.41 45.53
N GLN A 467 -2.99 -3.68 45.80
CA GLN A 467 -2.11 -4.58 46.56
C GLN A 467 -0.81 -4.91 45.81
N SER A 468 -0.85 -4.97 44.51
CA SER A 468 0.33 -5.26 43.65
C SER A 468 1.14 -4.02 43.30
N GLY A 469 0.66 -2.81 43.56
CA GLY A 469 1.33 -1.54 43.25
C GLY A 469 1.30 -1.16 41.78
N ASP A 470 0.53 -1.86 40.93
CA ASP A 470 0.45 -1.60 39.48
C ASP A 470 -0.97 -1.20 39.03
N LEU A 471 -1.29 0.08 39.24
CA LEU A 471 -2.57 0.68 38.85
C LEU A 471 -2.65 1.09 37.36
N THR A 472 -1.53 1.14 36.65
CA THR A 472 -1.47 1.92 35.38
C THR A 472 -1.82 1.13 34.13
N HIS A 473 -1.86 -0.21 34.15
CA HIS A 473 -2.02 -1.04 32.93
C HIS A 473 -2.97 -2.24 33.11
N ASN A 474 -4.08 -2.05 33.80
CA ASN A 474 -5.04 -3.14 34.06
C ASN A 474 -6.04 -3.29 32.90
N ARG A 475 -5.68 -4.11 31.88
CA ARG A 475 -6.56 -4.42 30.72
C ARG A 475 -7.93 -5.02 31.13
N PRO A 476 -8.04 -5.96 32.09
CA PRO A 476 -9.31 -6.45 32.57
C PRO A 476 -10.21 -5.34 33.09
N LEU A 477 -9.69 -4.40 33.86
CA LEU A 477 -10.45 -3.27 34.40
C LEU A 477 -11.01 -2.37 33.29
N ALA A 478 -10.21 -2.05 32.27
CA ALA A 478 -10.65 -1.25 31.12
C ALA A 478 -11.77 -1.95 30.33
N GLN A 479 -11.70 -3.28 30.19
CA GLN A 479 -12.74 -4.08 29.53
C GLN A 479 -14.03 -4.11 30.34
N HIS A 480 -13.95 -4.24 31.67
CA HIS A 480 -15.12 -4.19 32.55
C HIS A 480 -15.79 -2.82 32.53
N GLN A 481 -15.00 -1.73 32.51
CA GLN A 481 -15.55 -0.37 32.40
C GLN A 481 -16.37 -0.19 31.13
N ALA A 482 -15.87 -0.65 30.00
CA ALA A 482 -16.59 -0.60 28.72
C ALA A 482 -17.89 -1.39 28.75
N THR A 483 -17.89 -2.58 29.41
CA THR A 483 -19.08 -3.41 29.55
C THR A 483 -20.09 -2.77 30.52
N ILE A 484 -19.67 -2.19 31.63
CA ILE A 484 -20.53 -1.47 32.57
C ILE A 484 -21.22 -0.29 31.90
N LEU A 485 -20.52 0.47 31.05
CA LEU A 485 -21.11 1.56 30.30
C LEU A 485 -22.16 1.04 29.30
N ALA A 486 -21.90 -0.06 28.60
CA ALA A 486 -22.86 -0.68 27.69
C ALA A 486 -24.12 -1.21 28.43
N VAL A 487 -23.95 -1.77 29.62
CA VAL A 487 -25.09 -2.19 30.46
C VAL A 487 -25.90 -0.99 30.90
N SER A 488 -25.25 0.10 31.34
CA SER A 488 -25.94 1.33 31.76
C SER A 488 -26.78 1.93 30.63
N ALA A 489 -26.22 2.01 29.43
CA ALA A 489 -26.92 2.46 28.23
C ALA A 489 -28.11 1.53 27.85
N THR A 490 -27.98 0.23 28.11
CA THR A 490 -29.08 -0.73 27.90
C THR A 490 -30.21 -0.50 28.93
N ILE A 491 -29.91 -0.24 30.18
CA ILE A 491 -30.90 0.05 31.24
C ILE A 491 -31.71 1.29 30.87
N GLU A 492 -31.05 2.39 30.46
CA GLU A 492 -31.74 3.60 30.04
C GLU A 492 -32.72 3.33 28.87
N ARG A 493 -32.28 2.58 27.85
CA ARG A 493 -33.15 2.23 26.71
C ARG A 493 -34.32 1.34 27.07
N CYS A 494 -34.15 0.40 28.02
CA CYS A 494 -35.24 -0.43 28.47
C CYS A 494 -36.29 0.38 29.26
N ARG A 495 -35.85 1.46 29.95
CA ARG A 495 -36.77 2.41 30.62
C ARG A 495 -37.54 3.23 29.61
N ASP A 496 -36.85 3.82 28.62
CA ASP A 496 -37.50 4.61 27.56
C ASP A 496 -38.56 3.79 26.81
N SER A 497 -38.26 2.52 26.50
CA SER A 497 -39.20 1.63 25.82
C SER A 497 -40.39 1.18 26.71
N SER A 498 -40.28 1.31 28.03
CA SER A 498 -41.37 1.02 28.95
C SER A 498 -42.34 2.21 29.09
N ASP A 499 -41.81 3.44 28.93
CA ASP A 499 -42.59 4.67 29.03
C ASP A 499 -43.42 4.94 27.75
N GLU A 500 -42.90 4.52 26.56
CA GLU A 500 -43.65 4.64 25.30
C GLU A 500 -44.88 3.72 25.22
N VAL A 501 -44.92 2.62 25.97
CA VAL A 501 -46.06 1.69 26.01
C VAL A 501 -47.19 2.17 26.92
N SER A 502 -46.91 3.11 27.83
CA SER A 502 -47.90 3.64 28.80
C SER A 502 -48.70 4.82 28.25
N ASP A 503 -48.27 5.47 27.14
CA ASP A 503 -48.98 6.63 26.55
C ASP A 503 -49.96 6.26 25.40
N ASP A 504 -49.91 5.03 24.90
CA ASP A 504 -50.85 4.58 23.86
C ASP A 504 -52.14 3.91 24.40
N ASP A 505 -52.31 3.80 25.70
CA ASP A 505 -53.50 3.20 26.34
C ASP A 505 -54.39 4.21 27.15
N VAL A 506 -54.33 5.50 26.78
CA VAL A 506 -55.26 6.52 27.35
C VAL A 506 -56.11 7.18 26.29
#